data_edf258cc5442ab1c495c9af5ccd9a95b
#
_entry.id   edf258cc5442ab1c495c9af5ccd9a95b
#
_cell.length_a   1.000
_cell.length_b   1.000
_cell.length_c   1.000
_cell.angle_alpha   90.00
_cell.angle_beta   90.00
_cell.angle_gamma   90.00
#
_symmetry.space_group_name_H-M   'P 1'
#
loop_
_entity.id
_entity.type
_entity.pdbx_description
1 polymer ?
#
loop_
_entity_poly.entity_id
_entity_poly.type
_entity_poly.pdbx_seq_one_letter_code
_entity_poly.pdbx_strand_id
1 'polypeptide(L)'
;MITKIKWNNHEILGNLELDFTKADGSPYSTIILAGENGTGKTTILETLSTFLNLGSIEPFEFIEYNIENNLYTIIPLSEDNKQLGFHKRICKIDGTTKDIRSNRYNNTDSIVNDISDIRHYGCSYSKARSGFATDKVTSVTTSQLDSNKYENDDNENFTSIKQLIVDIDTQDNSDWMEISKSNTGKSLDEFLQTAKLSRFKYSFDNFFDNLSFSRIDNSSPEEKRILFKKYGHEISVDALSTGEKQIVFRGAHLLKNSNSIIGGTALIDEPELSMHPTWQKRILP
;
A
#
# COMPACT_ATOMS: atom_id res chain seq x y z
N MET A 1 -6.82 -12.75 6.77
CA MET A 1 -6.28 -13.08 5.42
C MET A 1 -7.37 -13.63 4.55
N ILE A 2 -7.41 -13.27 3.26
CA ILE A 2 -8.36 -13.84 2.28
C ILE A 2 -7.98 -15.30 2.04
N THR A 3 -9.00 -16.17 2.04
CA THR A 3 -8.83 -17.62 1.82
C THR A 3 -9.40 -18.08 0.49
N LYS A 4 -10.52 -17.49 0.06
CA LYS A 4 -11.16 -17.86 -1.20
C LYS A 4 -11.94 -16.68 -1.78
N ILE A 5 -11.99 -16.61 -3.10
CA ILE A 5 -12.74 -15.58 -3.83
C ILE A 5 -13.40 -16.21 -5.03
N LYS A 6 -14.64 -15.78 -5.33
CA LYS A 6 -15.32 -16.11 -6.57
C LYS A 6 -15.96 -14.87 -7.17
N TRP A 7 -15.69 -14.62 -8.44
CA TRP A 7 -16.34 -13.56 -9.22
C TRP A 7 -17.71 -14.04 -9.72
N ASN A 8 -18.60 -13.08 -9.97
CA ASN A 8 -19.94 -13.33 -10.47
C ASN A 8 -20.13 -12.70 -11.86
N ASN A 9 -20.08 -13.51 -12.90
CA ASN A 9 -20.28 -13.08 -14.29
C ASN A 9 -19.50 -11.80 -14.67
N HIS A 10 -18.28 -11.67 -14.17
CA HIS A 10 -17.41 -10.52 -14.44
C HIS A 10 -17.01 -10.50 -15.91
N GLU A 11 -17.03 -9.32 -16.55
CA GLU A 11 -16.77 -9.17 -17.99
C GLU A 11 -15.47 -9.84 -18.46
N ILE A 12 -14.39 -9.73 -17.68
CA ILE A 12 -13.07 -10.29 -17.99
C ILE A 12 -12.84 -11.65 -17.31
N LEU A 13 -13.23 -11.78 -16.03
CA LEU A 13 -12.89 -12.94 -15.21
C LEU A 13 -14.00 -14.01 -15.21
N GLY A 14 -15.19 -13.70 -15.73
CA GLY A 14 -16.32 -14.61 -15.72
C GLY A 14 -16.71 -15.03 -14.30
N ASN A 15 -16.73 -16.34 -14.06
CA ASN A 15 -16.99 -16.96 -12.75
C ASN A 15 -15.71 -17.57 -12.16
N LEU A 16 -14.56 -16.90 -12.34
CA LEU A 16 -13.27 -17.37 -11.81
C LEU A 16 -13.39 -17.57 -10.29
N GLU A 17 -12.90 -18.69 -9.82
CA GLU A 17 -12.74 -18.98 -8.39
C GLU A 17 -11.26 -19.21 -8.09
N LEU A 18 -10.75 -18.54 -7.05
CA LEU A 18 -9.39 -18.69 -6.56
C LEU A 18 -9.41 -19.13 -5.10
N ASP A 19 -8.63 -20.15 -4.81
CA ASP A 19 -8.43 -20.67 -3.45
C ASP A 19 -6.98 -20.39 -3.02
N PHE A 20 -6.82 -19.67 -1.92
CA PHE A 20 -5.55 -19.23 -1.35
C PHE A 20 -5.19 -19.99 -0.06
N THR A 21 -5.73 -21.18 0.11
CA THR A 21 -5.45 -22.02 1.28
C THR A 21 -4.40 -23.08 0.96
N LYS A 22 -3.62 -23.40 1.96
CA LYS A 22 -2.69 -24.55 1.93
C LYS A 22 -3.44 -25.86 2.13
N ALA A 23 -2.75 -26.98 1.96
CA ALA A 23 -3.32 -28.31 2.17
C ALA A 23 -3.85 -28.54 3.60
N ASP A 24 -3.34 -27.82 4.59
CA ASP A 24 -3.79 -27.85 5.98
C ASP A 24 -4.96 -26.89 6.27
N GLY A 25 -5.46 -26.18 5.25
CA GLY A 25 -6.56 -25.21 5.36
C GLY A 25 -6.12 -23.81 5.83
N SER A 26 -4.85 -23.62 6.17
CA SER A 26 -4.34 -22.28 6.54
C SER A 26 -4.14 -21.38 5.30
N PRO A 27 -4.36 -20.06 5.39
CA PRO A 27 -4.15 -19.17 4.26
C PRO A 27 -2.67 -18.97 3.94
N TYR A 28 -2.36 -18.73 2.66
CA TYR A 28 -1.05 -18.22 2.26
C TYR A 28 -0.87 -16.76 2.67
N SER A 29 0.31 -16.41 3.19
CA SER A 29 0.68 -15.03 3.49
C SER A 29 1.11 -14.24 2.25
N THR A 30 1.63 -14.92 1.25
CA THR A 30 2.09 -14.34 -0.02
C THR A 30 1.50 -15.15 -1.17
N ILE A 31 0.92 -14.46 -2.15
CA ILE A 31 0.30 -15.05 -3.34
C ILE A 31 0.91 -14.38 -4.55
N ILE A 32 1.36 -15.17 -5.51
CA ILE A 32 1.91 -14.70 -6.78
C ILE A 32 0.96 -15.11 -7.89
N LEU A 33 0.41 -14.12 -8.62
CA LEU A 33 -0.40 -14.33 -9.80
C LEU A 33 0.51 -14.28 -11.04
N ALA A 34 0.72 -15.42 -11.67
CA ALA A 34 1.51 -15.53 -12.90
C ALA A 34 0.62 -15.94 -14.09
N GLY A 35 0.92 -15.44 -15.27
CA GLY A 35 0.18 -15.74 -16.50
C GLY A 35 0.52 -14.76 -17.61
N GLU A 36 0.06 -15.05 -18.83
CA GLU A 36 0.25 -14.19 -20.00
C GLU A 36 -0.44 -12.83 -19.87
N ASN A 37 -0.05 -11.88 -20.70
CA ASN A 37 -0.72 -10.58 -20.76
C ASN A 37 -2.17 -10.74 -21.23
N GLY A 38 -3.09 -9.97 -20.64
CA GLY A 38 -4.51 -10.04 -20.94
C GLY A 38 -5.29 -11.14 -20.20
N THR A 39 -4.67 -11.95 -19.34
CA THR A 39 -5.36 -13.00 -18.57
C THR A 39 -6.14 -12.49 -17.34
N GLY A 40 -6.20 -11.18 -17.12
CA GLY A 40 -6.99 -10.59 -16.05
C GLY A 40 -6.27 -10.41 -14.71
N LYS A 41 -4.92 -10.57 -14.62
CA LYS A 41 -4.16 -10.37 -13.37
C LYS A 41 -4.40 -9.00 -12.74
N THR A 42 -4.26 -7.94 -13.51
CA THR A 42 -4.54 -6.56 -13.08
C THR A 42 -6.00 -6.41 -12.63
N THR A 43 -6.95 -6.98 -13.36
CA THR A 43 -8.37 -6.95 -13.03
C THR A 43 -8.67 -7.62 -11.68
N ILE A 44 -8.00 -8.74 -11.38
CA ILE A 44 -8.08 -9.38 -10.06
C ILE A 44 -7.63 -8.42 -8.97
N LEU A 45 -6.46 -7.78 -9.14
CA LEU A 45 -5.91 -6.85 -8.15
C LEU A 45 -6.77 -5.60 -8.00
N GLU A 46 -7.29 -5.02 -9.09
CA GLU A 46 -8.13 -3.83 -9.08
C GLU A 46 -9.48 -4.09 -8.41
N THR A 47 -10.14 -5.19 -8.72
CA THR A 47 -11.42 -5.54 -8.06
C THR A 47 -11.23 -5.79 -6.57
N LEU A 48 -10.16 -6.48 -6.18
CA LEU A 48 -9.79 -6.68 -4.79
C LEU A 48 -9.45 -5.37 -4.08
N SER A 49 -8.63 -4.53 -4.71
CA SER A 49 -8.27 -3.21 -4.17
C SER A 49 -9.53 -2.36 -3.94
N THR A 50 -10.43 -2.33 -4.92
CA THR A 50 -11.70 -1.59 -4.82
C THR A 50 -12.50 -2.05 -3.61
N PHE A 51 -12.68 -3.36 -3.46
CA PHE A 51 -13.41 -3.93 -2.33
C PHE A 51 -12.72 -3.63 -0.97
N LEU A 52 -11.42 -3.90 -0.87
CA LEU A 52 -10.67 -3.70 0.37
C LEU A 52 -10.56 -2.22 0.78
N ASN A 53 -10.63 -1.30 -0.17
CA ASN A 53 -10.73 0.15 0.05
C ASN A 53 -12.18 0.63 0.18
N LEU A 54 -13.05 -0.17 0.81
CA LEU A 54 -14.45 0.13 1.14
C LEU A 54 -15.36 0.30 -0.09
N GLY A 55 -14.95 -0.20 -1.25
CA GLY A 55 -15.75 -0.14 -2.48
C GLY A 55 -16.77 -1.28 -2.60
N SER A 56 -17.22 -1.51 -3.84
CA SER A 56 -18.27 -2.46 -4.16
C SER A 56 -17.84 -3.92 -3.99
N ILE A 57 -18.77 -4.74 -3.50
CA ILE A 57 -18.69 -6.21 -3.49
C ILE A 57 -19.39 -6.85 -4.70
N GLU A 58 -20.11 -6.08 -5.51
CA GLU A 58 -20.91 -6.59 -6.61
C GLU A 58 -20.16 -7.46 -7.64
N PRO A 59 -18.86 -7.23 -7.93
CA PRO A 59 -18.13 -8.12 -8.82
C PRO A 59 -17.98 -9.55 -8.32
N PHE A 60 -18.23 -9.80 -7.04
CA PHE A 60 -17.99 -11.08 -6.40
C PHE A 60 -19.28 -11.83 -6.11
N GLU A 61 -19.26 -13.14 -6.30
CA GLU A 61 -20.28 -14.04 -5.77
C GLU A 61 -20.07 -14.19 -4.26
N PHE A 62 -18.82 -14.39 -3.84
CA PHE A 62 -18.42 -14.37 -2.43
C PHE A 62 -16.93 -14.05 -2.27
N ILE A 63 -16.56 -13.61 -1.06
CA ILE A 63 -15.18 -13.55 -0.56
C ILE A 63 -15.16 -14.26 0.80
N GLU A 64 -14.23 -15.21 0.98
CA GLU A 64 -13.97 -15.86 2.25
C GLU A 64 -12.63 -15.36 2.82
N TYR A 65 -12.59 -15.18 4.13
CA TYR A 65 -11.38 -14.74 4.82
C TYR A 65 -11.33 -15.25 6.25
N ASN A 66 -10.11 -15.36 6.78
CA ASN A 66 -9.83 -15.75 8.16
C ASN A 66 -9.31 -14.57 8.96
N ILE A 67 -9.89 -14.32 10.13
CA ILE A 67 -9.41 -13.37 11.14
C ILE A 67 -9.44 -14.10 12.50
N GLU A 68 -8.29 -14.17 13.18
CA GLU A 68 -8.14 -14.78 14.51
C GLU A 68 -8.75 -16.19 14.60
N ASN A 69 -8.51 -17.02 13.57
CA ASN A 69 -9.05 -18.37 13.40
C ASN A 69 -10.57 -18.45 13.17
N ASN A 70 -11.26 -17.32 13.01
CA ASN A 70 -12.66 -17.30 12.58
C ASN A 70 -12.73 -17.17 11.05
N LEU A 71 -13.43 -18.10 10.43
CA LEU A 71 -13.68 -18.08 8.99
C LEU A 71 -15.00 -17.35 8.71
N TYR A 72 -14.90 -16.30 7.91
CA TYR A 72 -16.04 -15.49 7.48
C TYR A 72 -16.25 -15.61 5.97
N THR A 73 -17.52 -15.60 5.56
CA THR A 73 -17.90 -15.42 4.15
C THR A 73 -18.73 -14.14 4.03
N ILE A 74 -18.42 -13.34 3.05
CA ILE A 74 -19.25 -12.20 2.67
C ILE A 74 -19.83 -12.42 1.27
N ILE A 75 -21.10 -12.05 1.13
CA ILE A 75 -21.86 -12.13 -0.12
C ILE A 75 -22.61 -10.82 -0.34
N PRO A 76 -22.83 -10.39 -1.59
CA PRO A 76 -23.68 -9.24 -1.88
C PRO A 76 -25.07 -9.42 -1.27
N LEU A 77 -25.70 -8.33 -0.83
CA LEU A 77 -27.12 -8.39 -0.47
C LEU A 77 -27.97 -8.65 -1.73
N SER A 78 -29.10 -9.35 -1.53
CA SER A 78 -30.01 -9.75 -2.61
C SER A 78 -30.51 -8.56 -3.44
N GLU A 79 -31.05 -8.84 -4.64
CA GLU A 79 -31.42 -7.86 -5.68
C GLU A 79 -32.30 -6.69 -5.23
N ASP A 80 -33.15 -6.90 -4.22
CA ASP A 80 -34.03 -5.87 -3.65
C ASP A 80 -33.28 -4.81 -2.82
N ASN A 81 -32.01 -5.04 -2.50
CA ASN A 81 -31.15 -4.15 -1.67
C ASN A 81 -29.78 -3.90 -2.31
N LYS A 82 -29.68 -3.91 -3.63
CA LYS A 82 -28.44 -3.60 -4.36
C LYS A 82 -28.02 -2.14 -4.17
N GLN A 83 -27.38 -1.87 -3.04
CA GLN A 83 -26.63 -0.64 -2.87
C GLN A 83 -25.14 -0.97 -2.88
N LEU A 84 -24.36 -0.19 -3.61
CA LEU A 84 -22.93 -0.40 -3.78
C LEU A 84 -22.21 -0.62 -2.44
N GLY A 85 -21.51 -1.74 -2.33
CA GLY A 85 -20.73 -2.11 -1.16
C GLY A 85 -21.50 -2.77 -0.02
N PHE A 86 -22.84 -2.87 -0.08
CA PHE A 86 -23.64 -3.53 0.95
C PHE A 86 -23.55 -5.05 0.82
N HIS A 87 -23.40 -5.75 1.95
CA HIS A 87 -23.18 -7.18 1.95
C HIS A 87 -23.70 -7.87 3.21
N LYS A 88 -23.86 -9.20 3.14
CA LYS A 88 -24.06 -10.06 4.29
C LYS A 88 -22.76 -10.73 4.66
N ARG A 89 -22.40 -10.68 5.94
CA ARG A 89 -21.30 -11.43 6.53
C ARG A 89 -21.82 -12.62 7.29
N ILE A 90 -21.22 -13.78 7.08
CA ILE A 90 -21.57 -15.05 7.71
C ILE A 90 -20.32 -15.58 8.42
N CYS A 91 -20.40 -15.82 9.72
CA CYS A 91 -19.37 -16.55 10.45
C CYS A 91 -19.61 -18.07 10.22
N LYS A 92 -18.61 -18.75 9.66
CA LYS A 92 -18.72 -20.19 9.33
C LYS A 92 -18.68 -21.10 10.57
N ILE A 93 -18.17 -20.60 11.71
CA ILE A 93 -18.02 -21.40 12.93
C ILE A 93 -19.34 -21.56 13.65
N ASP A 94 -20.10 -20.49 13.83
CA ASP A 94 -21.32 -20.45 14.60
C ASP A 94 -22.57 -20.17 13.76
N GLY A 95 -22.41 -19.93 12.46
CA GLY A 95 -23.51 -19.63 11.53
C GLY A 95 -24.13 -18.25 11.73
N THR A 96 -23.57 -17.39 12.58
CA THR A 96 -24.12 -16.05 12.78
C THR A 96 -24.03 -15.23 11.51
N THR A 97 -25.06 -14.43 11.26
CA THR A 97 -25.12 -13.56 10.08
C THR A 97 -25.33 -12.12 10.49
N LYS A 98 -24.67 -11.20 9.76
CA LYS A 98 -24.78 -9.76 9.96
C LYS A 98 -24.92 -9.06 8.61
N ASP A 99 -25.96 -8.27 8.43
CA ASP A 99 -26.08 -7.37 7.28
C ASP A 99 -25.24 -6.12 7.53
N ILE A 100 -24.29 -5.89 6.64
CA ILE A 100 -23.42 -4.71 6.66
C ILE A 100 -23.93 -3.74 5.60
N ARG A 101 -24.56 -2.65 6.07
CA ARG A 101 -25.11 -1.58 5.22
C ARG A 101 -24.22 -0.37 5.19
N SER A 102 -23.00 -0.58 4.72
CA SER A 102 -21.93 0.39 4.78
C SER A 102 -20.99 0.22 3.60
N ASN A 103 -20.53 1.33 3.07
CA ASN A 103 -19.54 1.40 2.00
C ASN A 103 -18.73 2.69 2.10
N ARG A 104 -17.82 2.94 1.16
CA ARG A 104 -16.96 4.14 1.10
C ARG A 104 -17.73 5.48 1.21
N TYR A 105 -18.98 5.51 0.83
CA TYR A 105 -19.78 6.75 0.77
C TYR A 105 -20.83 6.86 1.88
N ASN A 106 -21.05 5.76 2.63
CA ASN A 106 -22.14 5.71 3.58
C ASN A 106 -21.82 4.80 4.77
N ASN A 107 -21.89 5.36 5.99
CA ASN A 107 -21.70 4.65 7.27
C ASN A 107 -20.39 3.86 7.33
N THR A 108 -19.28 4.40 6.86
CA THR A 108 -17.97 3.73 6.84
C THR A 108 -17.52 3.26 8.22
N ASP A 109 -17.90 3.95 9.28
CA ASP A 109 -17.52 3.62 10.67
C ASP A 109 -17.92 2.19 11.07
N SER A 110 -19.00 1.66 10.55
CA SER A 110 -19.45 0.29 10.85
C SER A 110 -18.55 -0.80 10.24
N ILE A 111 -17.72 -0.46 9.25
CA ILE A 111 -16.71 -1.35 8.68
C ILE A 111 -15.35 -1.03 9.28
N VAL A 112 -14.99 0.24 9.32
CA VAL A 112 -13.67 0.73 9.76
C VAL A 112 -13.36 0.31 11.20
N ASN A 113 -14.38 0.27 12.05
CA ASN A 113 -14.25 -0.10 13.47
C ASN A 113 -14.59 -1.57 13.77
N ASP A 114 -14.97 -2.38 12.77
CA ASP A 114 -15.33 -3.79 12.97
C ASP A 114 -14.13 -4.70 12.71
N ILE A 115 -13.45 -5.11 13.76
CA ILE A 115 -12.27 -6.02 13.71
C ILE A 115 -12.56 -7.37 13.04
N SER A 116 -13.84 -7.78 12.92
CA SER A 116 -14.25 -8.98 12.20
C SER A 116 -14.47 -8.75 10.70
N ASP A 117 -14.32 -7.52 10.21
CA ASP A 117 -14.36 -7.19 8.78
C ASP A 117 -12.95 -7.07 8.23
N ILE A 118 -12.62 -7.80 7.17
CA ILE A 118 -11.27 -7.77 6.59
C ILE A 118 -10.85 -6.37 6.15
N ARG A 119 -11.81 -5.52 5.78
CA ARG A 119 -11.55 -4.13 5.37
C ARG A 119 -11.13 -3.24 6.53
N HIS A 120 -11.41 -3.64 7.79
CA HIS A 120 -10.89 -2.95 8.98
C HIS A 120 -9.38 -2.72 8.92
N TYR A 121 -8.64 -3.67 8.36
CA TYR A 121 -7.18 -3.69 8.35
C TYR A 121 -6.56 -2.86 7.21
N GLY A 122 -7.38 -2.41 6.24
CA GLY A 122 -6.94 -1.57 5.13
C GLY A 122 -6.23 -2.33 4.00
N CYS A 123 -5.92 -1.57 2.95
CA CYS A 123 -5.25 -2.09 1.75
C CYS A 123 -4.34 -1.04 1.15
N SER A 124 -3.14 -1.45 0.76
CA SER A 124 -2.26 -0.65 -0.10
C SER A 124 -2.17 -1.32 -1.46
N TYR A 125 -2.50 -0.58 -2.52
CA TYR A 125 -2.40 -1.05 -3.89
C TYR A 125 -1.39 -0.21 -4.67
N SER A 126 -0.44 -0.85 -5.31
CA SER A 126 0.53 -0.25 -6.20
C SER A 126 0.34 -0.77 -7.61
N LYS A 127 -0.17 0.09 -8.50
CA LYS A 127 -0.43 -0.22 -9.91
C LYS A 127 0.86 -0.35 -10.73
N ALA A 128 0.81 -1.14 -11.80
CA ALA A 128 1.85 -1.15 -12.82
C ALA A 128 1.99 0.22 -13.49
N ARG A 129 3.24 0.70 -13.66
CA ARG A 129 3.50 2.01 -14.27
C ARG A 129 4.74 1.96 -15.15
N SER A 130 4.64 2.56 -16.32
CA SER A 130 5.76 2.67 -17.26
C SER A 130 6.61 3.93 -17.07
N GLY A 131 6.13 4.91 -16.29
CA GLY A 131 6.79 6.18 -16.05
C GLY A 131 6.57 6.71 -14.63
N PHE A 132 7.46 7.61 -14.19
CA PHE A 132 7.45 8.22 -12.87
C PHE A 132 7.66 9.72 -13.03
N ALA A 133 6.61 10.43 -13.43
CA ALA A 133 6.60 11.87 -13.50
C ALA A 133 6.45 12.47 -12.09
N THR A 134 7.21 13.52 -11.81
CA THR A 134 7.05 14.34 -10.61
C THR A 134 7.21 15.81 -10.97
N ASP A 135 6.43 16.65 -10.30
CA ASP A 135 6.61 18.09 -10.35
C ASP A 135 7.64 18.56 -9.32
N LYS A 136 8.04 19.81 -9.41
CA LYS A 136 8.88 20.44 -8.40
C LYS A 136 8.15 20.59 -7.08
N VAL A 137 8.81 20.25 -5.99
CA VAL A 137 8.36 20.55 -4.63
C VAL A 137 9.01 21.86 -4.20
N THR A 138 8.20 22.89 -3.97
CA THR A 138 8.68 24.24 -3.66
C THR A 138 8.46 24.66 -2.21
N SER A 139 7.50 24.00 -1.53
CA SER A 139 7.10 24.34 -0.17
C SER A 139 6.97 23.09 0.70
N VAL A 140 6.92 23.29 2.00
CA VAL A 140 6.53 22.26 2.97
C VAL A 140 5.03 22.30 3.16
N THR A 141 4.39 21.14 3.30
CA THR A 141 2.98 20.99 3.59
C THR A 141 2.77 20.24 4.92
N THR A 142 1.57 19.75 5.16
CA THR A 142 1.22 19.03 6.39
C THR A 142 1.07 17.53 6.19
N SER A 143 1.67 16.97 5.13
CA SER A 143 1.59 15.54 4.85
C SER A 143 2.25 14.72 5.96
N GLN A 144 1.63 13.61 6.32
CA GLN A 144 2.08 12.74 7.41
C GLN A 144 2.07 11.28 6.99
N LEU A 145 2.94 10.47 7.63
CA LEU A 145 2.89 9.02 7.54
C LEU A 145 1.63 8.50 8.25
N ASP A 146 1.21 7.31 7.83
CA ASP A 146 0.15 6.54 8.49
C ASP A 146 -1.19 7.29 8.61
N SER A 147 -1.41 8.30 7.76
CA SER A 147 -2.60 9.16 7.76
C SER A 147 -3.84 8.48 7.18
N ASN A 148 -3.68 7.47 6.34
CA ASN A 148 -4.79 6.82 5.66
C ASN A 148 -4.50 5.34 5.40
N LYS A 149 -5.48 4.48 5.70
CA LYS A 149 -5.41 3.04 5.40
C LYS A 149 -6.28 2.61 4.22
N TYR A 150 -7.00 3.57 3.61
CA TYR A 150 -7.92 3.35 2.48
C TYR A 150 -7.52 4.23 1.31
N GLU A 151 -6.45 3.89 0.63
CA GLU A 151 -5.91 4.71 -0.45
C GLU A 151 -5.78 3.91 -1.75
N ASN A 152 -6.36 4.44 -2.82
CA ASN A 152 -6.14 3.94 -4.17
C ASN A 152 -4.93 4.65 -4.78
N ASP A 153 -4.10 3.92 -5.47
CA ASP A 153 -3.01 4.47 -6.28
C ASP A 153 -3.56 5.01 -7.63
N ASP A 154 -4.42 6.03 -7.53
CA ASP A 154 -5.09 6.61 -8.71
C ASP A 154 -4.27 7.74 -9.35
N ASN A 155 -3.21 8.23 -8.69
CA ASN A 155 -2.39 9.31 -9.18
C ASN A 155 -1.30 8.79 -10.12
N GLU A 156 -1.30 9.26 -11.35
CA GLU A 156 -0.21 9.02 -12.31
C GLU A 156 1.09 9.76 -11.94
N ASN A 157 0.99 10.78 -11.09
CA ASN A 157 2.07 11.65 -10.69
C ASN A 157 2.51 11.36 -9.24
N PHE A 158 3.78 11.06 -9.06
CA PHE A 158 4.39 10.79 -7.75
C PHE A 158 4.84 12.04 -6.98
N THR A 159 4.40 13.23 -7.37
CA THR A 159 4.70 14.47 -6.66
C THR A 159 4.24 14.43 -5.20
N SER A 160 3.10 13.80 -4.91
CA SER A 160 2.60 13.63 -3.53
C SER A 160 3.57 12.80 -2.66
N ILE A 161 4.21 11.78 -3.22
CA ILE A 161 5.22 10.98 -2.52
C ILE A 161 6.51 11.79 -2.32
N LYS A 162 6.94 12.53 -3.35
CA LYS A 162 8.08 13.45 -3.26
C LYS A 162 7.84 14.51 -2.19
N GLN A 163 6.63 15.12 -2.17
CA GLN A 163 6.21 16.07 -1.15
C GLN A 163 6.22 15.46 0.26
N LEU A 164 5.65 14.26 0.43
CA LEU A 164 5.62 13.56 1.71
C LEU A 164 7.04 13.36 2.28
N ILE A 165 8.00 12.93 1.46
CA ILE A 165 9.39 12.73 1.89
C ILE A 165 10.00 14.06 2.38
N VAL A 166 9.74 15.17 1.69
CA VAL A 166 10.21 16.51 2.08
C VAL A 166 9.55 16.97 3.39
N ASP A 167 8.27 16.72 3.56
CA ASP A 167 7.52 17.11 4.76
C ASP A 167 7.99 16.34 5.99
N ILE A 168 8.25 15.04 5.83
CA ILE A 168 8.76 14.17 6.91
C ILE A 168 10.16 14.60 7.33
N ASP A 169 11.06 14.90 6.40
CA ASP A 169 12.39 15.42 6.73
C ASP A 169 12.29 16.70 7.54
N THR A 170 11.38 17.60 7.16
CA THR A 170 11.16 18.85 7.91
C THR A 170 10.60 18.60 9.31
N GLN A 171 9.67 17.63 9.47
CA GLN A 171 9.16 17.24 10.76
C GLN A 171 10.25 16.63 11.64
N ASP A 172 11.05 15.71 11.11
CA ASP A 172 12.15 15.09 11.84
C ASP A 172 13.19 16.13 12.29
N ASN A 173 13.52 17.10 11.44
CA ASN A 173 14.40 18.20 11.81
C ASN A 173 13.83 19.06 12.95
N SER A 174 12.52 19.34 12.92
CA SER A 174 11.85 20.07 14.00
C SER A 174 11.82 19.27 15.29
N ASP A 175 11.49 17.99 15.24
CA ASP A 175 11.47 17.08 16.39
C ASP A 175 12.87 16.97 17.02
N TRP A 176 13.93 16.88 16.19
CA TRP A 176 15.31 16.88 16.66
C TRP A 176 15.70 18.20 17.36
N MET A 177 15.29 19.34 16.83
CA MET A 177 15.56 20.63 17.46
C MET A 177 14.91 20.75 18.86
N GLU A 178 13.69 20.23 19.03
CA GLU A 178 13.01 20.20 20.34
C GLU A 178 13.71 19.27 21.33
N ILE A 179 14.09 18.06 20.90
CA ILE A 179 14.86 17.10 21.70
C ILE A 179 16.20 17.71 22.15
N SER A 180 16.91 18.36 21.23
CA SER A 180 18.20 18.99 21.51
C SER A 180 18.08 20.12 22.55
N LYS A 181 17.02 20.93 22.49
CA LYS A 181 16.72 21.99 23.46
C LYS A 181 16.33 21.45 24.83
N SER A 182 15.62 20.33 24.87
CA SER A 182 15.15 19.71 26.12
C SER A 182 16.24 18.98 26.92
N ASN A 183 17.47 18.90 26.38
CA ASN A 183 18.64 18.29 27.02
C ASN A 183 18.41 16.85 27.52
N THR A 184 17.66 16.05 26.77
CA THR A 184 17.28 14.68 27.15
C THR A 184 18.43 13.67 27.15
N GLY A 185 19.63 14.07 26.68
CA GLY A 185 20.82 13.21 26.55
C GLY A 185 20.75 12.25 25.35
N LYS A 186 19.69 12.30 24.53
CA LYS A 186 19.56 11.48 23.31
C LYS A 186 20.56 11.96 22.25
N SER A 187 21.36 11.04 21.71
CA SER A 187 22.29 11.37 20.63
C SER A 187 21.55 11.51 19.29
N LEU A 188 22.18 12.20 18.33
CA LEU A 188 21.64 12.33 16.97
C LEU A 188 21.48 10.94 16.31
N ASP A 189 22.45 10.04 16.51
CA ASP A 189 22.40 8.69 15.92
C ASP A 189 21.21 7.88 16.47
N GLU A 190 20.93 7.96 17.77
CA GLU A 190 19.75 7.32 18.37
C GLU A 190 18.43 7.93 17.85
N PHE A 191 18.40 9.24 17.64
CA PHE A 191 17.25 9.89 17.03
C PHE A 191 17.03 9.42 15.59
N LEU A 192 18.09 9.43 14.76
CA LEU A 192 18.00 9.05 13.34
C LEU A 192 17.52 7.61 13.13
N GLN A 193 17.75 6.68 14.08
CA GLN A 193 17.20 5.32 14.02
C GLN A 193 15.69 5.28 14.19
N THR A 194 15.10 6.25 14.90
CA THR A 194 13.66 6.33 15.19
C THR A 194 12.94 7.41 14.41
N ALA A 195 13.67 8.23 13.65
CA ALA A 195 13.13 9.28 12.82
C ALA A 195 12.16 8.72 11.75
N LYS A 196 11.13 9.47 11.41
CA LYS A 196 10.09 9.05 10.45
C LYS A 196 10.69 8.74 9.07
N LEU A 197 11.69 9.53 8.66
CA LEU A 197 12.40 9.35 7.39
C LEU A 197 13.19 8.03 7.33
N SER A 198 13.60 7.47 8.49
CA SER A 198 14.33 6.21 8.58
C SER A 198 13.58 5.05 7.91
N ARG A 199 12.25 5.06 7.91
CA ARG A 199 11.39 4.07 7.24
C ARG A 199 11.73 3.93 5.75
N PHE A 200 11.90 5.05 5.05
CA PHE A 200 12.26 5.06 3.63
C PHE A 200 13.76 4.83 3.43
N LYS A 201 14.58 5.55 4.20
CA LYS A 201 16.03 5.45 4.11
C LYS A 201 16.51 4.02 4.30
N TYR A 202 16.09 3.35 5.35
CA TYR A 202 16.46 1.96 5.63
C TYR A 202 16.07 1.03 4.47
N SER A 203 14.87 1.18 3.92
CA SER A 203 14.39 0.34 2.84
C SER A 203 15.18 0.56 1.55
N PHE A 204 15.49 1.80 1.20
CA PHE A 204 16.26 2.11 -0.02
C PHE A 204 17.71 1.66 0.11
N ASP A 205 18.36 1.97 1.23
CA ASP A 205 19.76 1.64 1.47
C ASP A 205 20.00 0.12 1.53
N ASN A 206 19.00 -0.67 1.95
CA ASN A 206 19.10 -2.14 1.95
C ASN A 206 18.72 -2.78 0.60
N PHE A 207 17.97 -2.08 -0.24
CA PHE A 207 17.58 -2.63 -1.54
C PHE A 207 18.67 -2.47 -2.60
N PHE A 208 19.35 -1.32 -2.62
CA PHE A 208 20.35 -0.99 -3.62
C PHE A 208 21.78 -1.26 -3.12
N ASP A 209 22.63 -1.75 -4.02
CA ASP A 209 24.06 -1.97 -3.71
C ASP A 209 24.91 -0.69 -3.90
N ASN A 210 24.46 0.21 -4.79
CA ASN A 210 25.24 1.37 -5.26
C ASN A 210 24.47 2.69 -5.22
N LEU A 211 23.31 2.70 -4.62
CA LEU A 211 22.45 3.86 -4.46
C LEU A 211 21.96 3.91 -3.01
N SER A 212 22.15 5.03 -2.34
CA SER A 212 21.66 5.26 -0.98
C SER A 212 21.00 6.63 -0.86
N PHE A 213 20.04 6.77 0.03
CA PHE A 213 19.46 8.07 0.33
C PHE A 213 20.53 8.99 0.96
N SER A 214 20.67 10.20 0.45
CA SER A 214 21.64 11.17 0.98
C SER A 214 20.97 12.18 1.91
N ARG A 215 20.19 13.09 1.38
CA ARG A 215 19.54 14.18 2.13
C ARG A 215 18.48 14.87 1.29
N ILE A 216 17.71 15.75 1.93
CA ILE A 216 16.89 16.74 1.25
C ILE A 216 17.72 18.02 1.10
N ASP A 217 17.85 18.51 -0.13
CA ASP A 217 18.50 19.77 -0.42
C ASP A 217 17.50 20.92 -0.44
N ASN A 218 17.59 21.78 0.56
CA ASN A 218 16.76 22.97 0.73
C ASN A 218 17.48 24.27 0.34
N SER A 219 18.66 24.18 -0.31
CA SER A 219 19.49 25.35 -0.63
C SER A 219 18.89 26.23 -1.72
N SER A 220 18.08 25.67 -2.61
CA SER A 220 17.38 26.42 -3.65
C SER A 220 16.02 26.92 -3.16
N PRO A 221 15.69 28.21 -3.38
CA PRO A 221 14.35 28.73 -3.11
C PRO A 221 13.30 28.22 -4.11
N GLU A 222 13.72 27.73 -5.28
CA GLU A 222 12.85 27.31 -6.37
C GLU A 222 12.39 25.85 -6.27
N GLU A 223 13.17 25.04 -5.56
CA GLU A 223 12.88 23.59 -5.46
C GLU A 223 13.59 22.95 -4.27
N LYS A 224 12.88 22.09 -3.57
CA LYS A 224 13.42 21.14 -2.59
C LYS A 224 13.72 19.82 -3.28
N ARG A 225 14.98 19.37 -3.26
CA ARG A 225 15.42 18.20 -4.02
C ARG A 225 15.74 17.04 -3.10
N ILE A 226 15.20 15.87 -3.41
CA ILE A 226 15.59 14.62 -2.77
C ILE A 226 16.85 14.11 -3.45
N LEU A 227 17.94 14.01 -2.69
CA LEU A 227 19.24 13.60 -3.20
C LEU A 227 19.57 12.17 -2.77
N PHE A 228 20.08 11.42 -3.71
CA PHE A 228 20.66 10.10 -3.54
C PHE A 228 22.15 10.14 -3.82
N LYS A 229 22.93 9.31 -3.14
CA LYS A 229 24.35 9.10 -3.41
C LYS A 229 24.53 7.89 -4.30
N LYS A 230 25.12 8.08 -5.48
CA LYS A 230 25.40 7.03 -6.47
C LYS A 230 26.85 7.12 -6.91
N TYR A 231 27.63 6.03 -6.74
CA TYR A 231 29.06 6.01 -7.04
C TYR A 231 29.84 7.18 -6.44
N GLY A 232 29.48 7.62 -5.24
CA GLY A 232 30.13 8.74 -4.55
C GLY A 232 29.64 10.14 -4.90
N HIS A 233 28.72 10.28 -5.88
CA HIS A 233 28.16 11.57 -6.31
C HIS A 233 26.69 11.71 -5.88
N GLU A 234 26.30 12.94 -5.51
CA GLU A 234 24.89 13.25 -5.26
C GLU A 234 24.13 13.47 -6.57
N ILE A 235 22.99 12.81 -6.70
CA ILE A 235 22.08 12.97 -7.84
C ILE A 235 20.65 13.17 -7.34
N SER A 236 19.84 13.95 -8.05
CA SER A 236 18.42 14.13 -7.73
C SER A 236 17.63 12.84 -8.00
N VAL A 237 16.60 12.59 -7.22
CA VAL A 237 15.62 11.52 -7.47
C VAL A 237 15.06 11.58 -8.89
N ASP A 238 14.92 12.79 -9.46
CA ASP A 238 14.41 13.00 -10.82
C ASP A 238 15.39 12.54 -11.90
N ALA A 239 16.68 12.43 -11.57
CA ALA A 239 17.74 11.94 -12.48
C ALA A 239 17.98 10.41 -12.36
N LEU A 240 17.29 9.72 -11.46
CA LEU A 240 17.36 8.27 -11.36
C LEU A 240 16.79 7.59 -12.62
N SER A 241 17.29 6.40 -12.93
CA SER A 241 16.73 5.56 -14.00
C SER A 241 15.28 5.15 -13.69
N THR A 242 14.52 4.75 -14.69
CA THR A 242 13.13 4.31 -14.52
C THR A 242 13.01 3.17 -13.49
N GLY A 243 13.91 2.18 -13.54
CA GLY A 243 13.91 1.08 -12.58
C GLY A 243 14.23 1.52 -11.15
N GLU A 244 15.16 2.47 -10.95
CA GLU A 244 15.45 3.04 -9.64
C GLU A 244 14.27 3.85 -9.11
N LYS A 245 13.65 4.68 -9.96
CA LYS A 245 12.43 5.43 -9.62
C LYS A 245 11.27 4.50 -9.23
N GLN A 246 11.12 3.37 -9.93
CA GLN A 246 10.15 2.34 -9.62
C GLN A 246 10.28 1.91 -8.14
N ILE A 247 11.47 1.53 -7.74
CA ILE A 247 11.72 1.07 -6.37
C ILE A 247 11.51 2.19 -5.35
N VAL A 248 12.03 3.39 -5.63
CA VAL A 248 11.92 4.53 -4.71
C VAL A 248 10.46 4.95 -4.54
N PHE A 249 9.74 5.25 -5.62
CA PHE A 249 8.40 5.82 -5.53
C PHE A 249 7.34 4.78 -5.17
N ARG A 250 7.36 3.59 -5.77
CA ARG A 250 6.42 2.54 -5.39
C ARG A 250 6.72 1.98 -4.00
N GLY A 251 8.00 1.84 -3.66
CA GLY A 251 8.41 1.45 -2.30
C GLY A 251 7.94 2.47 -1.27
N ALA A 252 8.14 3.76 -1.52
CA ALA A 252 7.64 4.81 -0.62
C ALA A 252 6.11 4.83 -0.54
N HIS A 253 5.40 4.60 -1.66
CA HIS A 253 3.94 4.49 -1.66
C HIS A 253 3.46 3.33 -0.77
N LEU A 254 4.06 2.16 -0.86
CA LEU A 254 3.72 1.01 -0.03
C LEU A 254 4.05 1.22 1.45
N LEU A 255 5.15 1.93 1.72
CA LEU A 255 5.65 2.15 3.09
C LEU A 255 4.95 3.31 3.81
N LYS A 256 4.43 4.31 3.11
CA LYS A 256 3.90 5.55 3.72
C LYS A 256 2.83 5.32 4.78
N ASN A 257 2.00 4.29 4.62
CA ASN A 257 0.91 3.93 5.52
C ASN A 257 1.12 2.56 6.21
N SER A 258 2.34 2.04 6.25
CA SER A 258 2.61 0.66 6.69
C SER A 258 2.16 0.37 8.13
N ASN A 259 2.18 1.36 9.03
CA ASN A 259 1.70 1.16 10.41
C ASN A 259 0.17 1.23 10.52
N SER A 260 -0.50 1.97 9.64
CA SER A 260 -1.98 2.06 9.64
C SER A 260 -2.64 0.85 8.99
N ILE A 261 -1.90 0.05 8.20
CA ILE A 261 -2.39 -1.16 7.52
C ILE A 261 -1.83 -2.45 8.11
N ILE A 262 -1.41 -2.45 9.38
CA ILE A 262 -0.95 -3.67 10.06
C ILE A 262 -2.06 -4.73 10.04
N GLY A 263 -1.73 -5.93 9.55
CA GLY A 263 -2.72 -7.00 9.32
C GLY A 263 -3.54 -6.84 8.03
N GLY A 264 -3.36 -5.74 7.30
CA GLY A 264 -4.01 -5.46 6.03
C GLY A 264 -3.39 -6.20 4.84
N THR A 265 -3.77 -5.77 3.64
CA THR A 265 -3.34 -6.41 2.38
C THR A 265 -2.52 -5.44 1.54
N ALA A 266 -1.36 -5.88 1.05
CA ALA A 266 -0.60 -5.17 0.02
C ALA A 266 -0.82 -5.87 -1.32
N LEU A 267 -1.25 -5.12 -2.32
CA LEU A 267 -1.44 -5.55 -3.70
C LEU A 267 -0.40 -4.85 -4.58
N ILE A 268 0.33 -5.61 -5.38
CA ILE A 268 1.39 -5.06 -6.22
C ILE A 268 1.23 -5.62 -7.63
N ASP A 269 0.95 -4.76 -8.59
CA ASP A 269 0.79 -5.14 -9.99
C ASP A 269 2.12 -4.95 -10.73
N GLU A 270 2.57 -5.98 -11.44
CA GLU A 270 3.83 -6.02 -12.19
C GLU A 270 5.00 -5.41 -11.41
N PRO A 271 5.37 -5.99 -10.25
CA PRO A 271 6.45 -5.45 -9.43
C PRO A 271 7.81 -5.43 -10.15
N GLU A 272 7.98 -6.30 -11.15
CA GLU A 272 9.20 -6.46 -11.95
C GLU A 272 9.34 -5.46 -13.10
N LEU A 273 8.28 -4.70 -13.42
CA LEU A 273 8.26 -3.80 -14.58
C LEU A 273 9.41 -2.79 -14.53
N SER A 274 10.15 -2.69 -15.62
CA SER A 274 11.30 -1.78 -15.77
C SER A 274 12.49 -2.03 -14.83
N MET A 275 12.50 -3.15 -14.08
CA MET A 275 13.58 -3.48 -13.16
C MET A 275 14.68 -4.31 -13.82
N HIS A 276 15.90 -4.11 -13.34
CA HIS A 276 17.01 -4.98 -13.68
C HIS A 276 16.76 -6.42 -13.16
N PRO A 277 17.13 -7.48 -13.90
CA PRO A 277 16.89 -8.88 -13.49
C PRO A 277 17.39 -9.24 -12.07
N THR A 278 18.46 -8.62 -11.60
CA THR A 278 18.96 -8.80 -10.23
C THR A 278 17.96 -8.27 -9.19
N TRP A 279 17.29 -7.16 -9.48
CA TRP A 279 16.30 -6.57 -8.59
C TRP A 279 14.97 -7.32 -8.63
N GLN A 280 14.58 -7.85 -9.80
CA GLN A 280 13.41 -8.73 -9.90
C GLN A 280 13.50 -9.92 -8.94
N LYS A 281 14.70 -10.53 -8.81
CA LYS A 281 14.95 -11.63 -7.87
C LYS A 281 14.89 -11.23 -6.38
N ARG A 282 15.04 -9.94 -6.07
CA ARG A 282 14.96 -9.43 -4.68
C ARG A 282 13.54 -9.09 -4.25
N ILE A 283 12.66 -8.81 -5.20
CA ILE A 283 11.26 -8.47 -4.93
C ILE A 283 10.40 -9.71 -4.70
N LEU A 284 10.69 -10.79 -5.41
CA LEU A 284 9.97 -12.05 -5.24
C LEU A 284 10.55 -12.81 -4.05
N PRO A 285 9.72 -13.28 -3.12
CA PRO A 285 10.15 -14.04 -1.96
C PRO A 285 10.73 -15.41 -2.32
#